data_bee33fb5f702cd31406a14d48c6bb083
#
_entry.id   bee33fb5f702cd31406a14d48c6bb083
#
_cell.length_a   1.000
_cell.length_b   1.000
_cell.length_c   1.000
_cell.angle_alpha   90.00
_cell.angle_beta   90.00
_cell.angle_gamma   90.00
#
_symmetry.space_group_name_H-M   'P 1'
#
loop_
_entity.id
_entity.type
_entity.pdbx_description
1 polymer ?
#
loop_
_entity_poly.entity_id
_entity_poly.type
_entity_poly.pdbx_seq_one_letter_code
_entity_poly.pdbx_strand_id
1 'polypeptide(L)'
;LVANNPTPIFRAYSMANHPAEGNMVMLNIRIATPPPKQMQLNPGICSSYVFSLKKGDKITISGPYGEFHINQTNREMIYIGGGAGMAPLRSHIFHLFHTEKTTRKVPNYFVRNGMLAGPPEL
;
A
#
# COMPACT_ATOMS: atom_id res chain seq x y z
N LEU A 1 -22.76 -1.50 1.22
CA LEU A 1 -23.61 -0.63 0.42
C LEU A 1 -22.76 0.09 -0.62
N VAL A 2 -22.72 -0.44 -1.83
CA VAL A 2 -22.11 0.26 -2.97
C VAL A 2 -23.15 1.25 -3.49
N ALA A 3 -22.95 2.54 -3.25
CA ALA A 3 -23.81 3.57 -3.77
C ALA A 3 -23.66 3.63 -5.29
N ASN A 4 -24.77 3.73 -6.02
CA ASN A 4 -24.74 4.04 -7.44
C ASN A 4 -24.25 5.48 -7.63
N ASN A 5 -23.03 5.63 -8.10
CA ASN A 5 -22.45 6.94 -8.38
C ASN A 5 -22.64 7.24 -9.88
N PRO A 6 -23.21 8.39 -10.23
CA PRO A 6 -23.45 8.76 -11.61
C PRO A 6 -22.16 9.05 -12.40
N THR A 7 -21.07 9.29 -11.71
CA THR A 7 -19.74 9.55 -12.27
C THR A 7 -18.70 8.58 -11.71
N PRO A 8 -17.74 8.11 -12.52
CA PRO A 8 -16.65 7.27 -12.03
C PRO A 8 -15.87 7.96 -10.92
N ILE A 9 -15.58 7.22 -9.84
CA ILE A 9 -14.80 7.69 -8.71
C ILE A 9 -13.48 6.94 -8.68
N PHE A 10 -12.37 7.68 -8.57
CA PHE A 10 -11.02 7.15 -8.55
C PHE A 10 -10.36 7.40 -7.20
N ARG A 11 -9.56 6.45 -6.75
CA ARG A 11 -8.66 6.58 -5.59
C ARG A 11 -7.34 5.94 -5.91
N ALA A 12 -6.27 6.58 -5.46
CA ALA A 12 -4.92 6.04 -5.61
C ALA A 12 -4.64 5.00 -4.52
N TYR A 13 -3.98 3.90 -4.93
CA TYR A 13 -3.48 2.86 -4.05
C TYR A 13 -2.05 2.52 -4.45
N SER A 14 -1.16 2.44 -3.47
CA SER A 14 0.23 2.08 -3.71
C SER A 14 0.35 0.58 -3.97
N MET A 15 1.17 0.20 -4.96
CA MET A 15 1.51 -1.18 -5.23
C MET A 15 2.44 -1.73 -4.14
N ALA A 16 2.20 -2.97 -3.73
CA ALA A 16 2.96 -3.65 -2.70
C ALA A 16 3.89 -4.74 -3.24
N ASN A 17 3.68 -5.17 -4.47
CA ASN A 17 4.48 -6.21 -5.10
C ASN A 17 5.67 -5.66 -5.88
N HIS A 18 6.63 -6.55 -6.13
CA HIS A 18 7.72 -6.36 -7.08
C HIS A 18 7.38 -7.05 -8.42
N PRO A 19 7.82 -6.53 -9.58
CA PRO A 19 7.54 -7.14 -10.88
C PRO A 19 7.93 -8.63 -10.99
N ALA A 20 8.97 -9.06 -10.30
CA ALA A 20 9.40 -10.47 -10.29
C ALA A 20 8.42 -11.43 -9.58
N GLU A 21 7.42 -10.92 -8.87
CA GLU A 21 6.39 -11.74 -8.21
C GLU A 21 5.28 -12.20 -9.17
N GLY A 22 5.39 -11.88 -10.44
CA GLY A 22 4.49 -12.34 -11.49
C GLY A 22 3.62 -11.23 -12.09
N ASN A 23 2.75 -11.63 -13.01
CA ASN A 23 1.85 -10.70 -13.70
C ASN A 23 0.63 -10.36 -12.83
N MET A 24 0.88 -9.64 -11.75
CA MET A 24 -0.16 -9.22 -10.80
C MET A 24 0.12 -7.82 -10.25
N VAL A 25 -0.91 -7.15 -9.77
CA VAL A 25 -0.84 -5.94 -8.96
C VAL A 25 -1.34 -6.27 -7.56
N MET A 26 -0.47 -6.15 -6.56
CA MET A 26 -0.82 -6.35 -5.15
C MET A 26 -1.06 -5.00 -4.50
N LEU A 27 -2.23 -4.83 -3.91
CA LEU A 27 -2.60 -3.62 -3.18
C LEU A 27 -2.92 -3.98 -1.72
N ASN A 28 -2.56 -3.09 -0.80
CA ASN A 28 -2.95 -3.21 0.60
C ASN A 28 -3.99 -2.13 0.91
N ILE A 29 -5.26 -2.54 0.99
CA ILE A 29 -6.39 -1.62 1.11
C ILE A 29 -7.08 -1.83 2.47
N ARG A 30 -7.20 -0.75 3.23
CA ARG A 30 -8.02 -0.72 4.43
C ARG A 30 -9.41 -0.18 4.09
N ILE A 31 -10.45 -0.84 4.56
CA ILE A 31 -11.80 -0.31 4.46
C ILE A 31 -11.91 0.99 5.27
N ALA A 32 -12.42 2.04 4.65
CA ALA A 32 -12.67 3.31 5.33
C ALA A 32 -14.08 3.28 5.95
N THR A 33 -14.13 2.95 7.24
CA THR A 33 -15.36 3.01 8.02
C THR A 33 -15.48 4.36 8.74
N PRO A 34 -16.70 4.85 8.98
CA PRO A 34 -16.90 6.04 9.78
C PRO A 34 -16.29 5.89 11.18
N PRO A 35 -15.75 6.97 11.76
CA PRO A 35 -15.32 6.95 13.16
C PRO A 35 -16.50 6.63 14.10
N PRO A 36 -16.27 5.96 15.24
CA PRO A 36 -17.34 5.54 16.16
C PRO A 36 -18.28 6.66 16.62
N LYS A 37 -17.76 7.89 16.70
CA LYS A 37 -18.56 9.08 17.09
C LYS A 37 -19.25 9.79 15.92
N GLN A 38 -19.08 9.31 14.68
CA GLN A 38 -19.58 9.93 13.46
C GLN A 38 -20.19 8.87 12.52
N MET A 39 -20.98 7.97 13.08
CA MET A 39 -21.62 6.87 12.35
C MET A 39 -22.60 7.32 11.25
N GLN A 40 -23.00 8.60 11.25
CA GLN A 40 -23.78 9.21 10.17
C GLN A 40 -23.00 9.47 8.89
N LEU A 41 -21.66 9.42 8.93
CA LEU A 41 -20.84 9.56 7.72
C LEU A 41 -20.91 8.29 6.88
N ASN A 42 -20.92 8.48 5.56
CA ASN A 42 -20.86 7.35 4.65
C ASN A 42 -19.48 6.69 4.68
N PRO A 43 -19.39 5.36 4.56
CA PRO A 43 -18.11 4.66 4.39
C PRO A 43 -17.42 5.07 3.08
N GLY A 44 -16.13 4.82 2.98
CA GLY A 44 -15.34 5.11 1.79
C GLY A 44 -15.85 4.34 0.57
N ILE A 45 -16.22 5.05 -0.49
CA ILE A 45 -16.87 4.47 -1.68
C ILE A 45 -15.97 3.41 -2.34
N CYS A 46 -14.75 3.77 -2.72
CA CYS A 46 -13.85 2.85 -3.41
C CYS A 46 -13.44 1.66 -2.54
N SER A 47 -13.11 1.90 -1.26
CA SER A 47 -12.75 0.81 -0.35
C SER A 47 -13.92 -0.14 -0.11
N SER A 48 -15.14 0.37 0.07
CA SER A 48 -16.34 -0.46 0.19
C SER A 48 -16.61 -1.29 -1.06
N TYR A 49 -16.43 -0.70 -2.24
CA TYR A 49 -16.54 -1.40 -3.51
C TYR A 49 -15.52 -2.55 -3.60
N VAL A 50 -14.25 -2.28 -3.33
CA VAL A 50 -13.20 -3.31 -3.36
C VAL A 50 -13.53 -4.47 -2.40
N PHE A 51 -14.02 -4.16 -1.19
CA PHE A 51 -14.41 -5.20 -0.21
C PHE A 51 -15.69 -5.95 -0.58
N SER A 52 -16.47 -5.47 -1.55
CA SER A 52 -17.64 -6.20 -2.09
C SER A 52 -17.28 -7.16 -3.22
N LEU A 53 -16.08 -7.04 -3.81
CA LEU A 53 -15.64 -7.88 -4.91
C LEU A 53 -15.40 -9.32 -4.47
N LYS A 54 -15.65 -10.23 -5.40
CA LYS A 54 -15.37 -11.66 -5.25
C LYS A 54 -14.26 -12.08 -6.20
N LYS A 55 -13.63 -13.18 -5.91
CA LYS A 55 -12.61 -13.76 -6.80
C LYS A 55 -13.19 -13.99 -8.21
N GLY A 56 -12.54 -13.41 -9.20
CA GLY A 56 -12.95 -13.47 -10.60
C GLY A 56 -13.66 -12.22 -11.11
N ASP A 57 -14.08 -11.30 -10.24
CA ASP A 57 -14.66 -10.04 -10.66
C ASP A 57 -13.61 -9.18 -11.38
N LYS A 58 -14.06 -8.48 -12.41
CA LYS A 58 -13.22 -7.56 -13.19
C LYS A 58 -13.28 -6.16 -12.62
N ILE A 59 -12.13 -5.51 -12.52
CA ILE A 59 -12.01 -4.12 -12.10
C ILE A 59 -11.15 -3.35 -13.10
N THR A 60 -11.53 -2.12 -13.40
CA THR A 60 -10.74 -1.22 -14.24
C THR A 60 -9.75 -0.46 -13.35
N ILE A 61 -8.48 -0.56 -13.70
CA ILE A 61 -7.40 0.18 -13.05
C ILE A 61 -6.62 0.96 -14.10
N SER A 62 -5.94 2.01 -13.68
CA SER A 62 -5.03 2.81 -14.49
C SER A 62 -3.76 3.11 -13.70
N GLY A 63 -2.67 3.38 -14.39
CA GLY A 63 -1.38 3.66 -13.78
C GLY A 63 -0.23 3.03 -14.57
N PRO A 64 0.97 2.99 -13.99
CA PRO A 64 1.32 3.53 -12.66
C PRO A 64 1.38 5.06 -12.63
N TYR A 65 1.10 5.66 -11.47
CA TYR A 65 1.19 7.10 -11.22
C TYR A 65 1.98 7.36 -9.93
N GLY A 66 2.42 8.60 -9.74
CA GLY A 66 3.07 9.06 -8.51
C GLY A 66 4.59 9.11 -8.60
N GLU A 67 5.19 9.79 -7.61
CA GLU A 67 6.62 10.15 -7.59
C GLU A 67 7.37 9.55 -6.37
N PHE A 68 6.76 8.57 -5.68
CA PHE A 68 7.42 7.93 -4.54
C PHE A 68 8.37 6.84 -5.04
N HIS A 69 9.60 7.24 -5.33
CA HIS A 69 10.65 6.38 -5.85
C HIS A 69 11.78 6.15 -4.84
N ILE A 70 12.56 5.10 -5.06
CA ILE A 70 13.78 4.83 -4.29
C ILE A 70 14.79 5.93 -4.58
N ASN A 71 15.34 6.53 -3.53
CA ASN A 71 16.36 7.55 -3.67
C ASN A 71 17.70 6.90 -4.11
N GLN A 72 18.21 7.32 -5.25
CA GLN A 72 19.44 6.78 -5.86
C GLN A 72 20.68 7.37 -5.19
N THR A 73 20.95 6.94 -3.96
CA THR A 73 22.14 7.32 -3.18
C THR A 73 22.77 6.08 -2.56
N ASN A 74 24.03 6.19 -2.14
CA ASN A 74 24.72 5.12 -1.39
C ASN A 74 24.55 5.25 0.14
N ARG A 75 23.70 6.18 0.60
CA ARG A 75 23.43 6.40 2.01
C ARG A 75 22.56 5.29 2.59
N GLU A 76 22.67 5.09 3.89
CA GLU A 76 21.72 4.29 4.66
C GLU A 76 20.27 4.79 4.41
N MET A 77 19.33 3.89 4.27
CA MET A 77 17.93 4.20 4.05
C MET A 77 17.12 3.66 5.21
N ILE A 78 16.28 4.50 5.79
CA ILE A 78 15.37 4.10 6.87
C ILE A 78 13.95 4.12 6.32
N TYR A 79 13.28 2.98 6.38
CA TYR A 79 11.87 2.85 6.03
C TYR A 79 11.01 2.80 7.29
N ILE A 80 10.06 3.71 7.38
CA ILE A 80 9.09 3.75 8.48
C ILE A 80 7.70 3.70 7.86
N GLY A 81 6.94 2.66 8.17
CA GLY A 81 5.61 2.48 7.63
C GLY A 81 4.64 1.89 8.62
N GLY A 82 3.35 2.15 8.43
CA GLY A 82 2.29 1.59 9.26
C GLY A 82 1.05 1.24 8.45
N GLY A 83 0.39 0.15 8.81
CA GLY A 83 -0.82 -0.29 8.13
C GLY A 83 -0.65 -0.41 6.62
N ALA A 84 -1.57 0.19 5.86
CA ALA A 84 -1.51 0.19 4.39
C ALA A 84 -0.29 0.94 3.83
N GLY A 85 0.34 1.84 4.60
CA GLY A 85 1.56 2.55 4.20
C GLY A 85 2.77 1.64 4.01
N MET A 86 2.73 0.39 4.48
CA MET A 86 3.75 -0.60 4.19
C MET A 86 3.76 -1.06 2.72
N ALA A 87 2.69 -0.85 1.96
CA ALA A 87 2.61 -1.33 0.59
C ALA A 87 3.78 -0.86 -0.29
N PRO A 88 4.01 0.45 -0.49
CA PRO A 88 5.11 0.91 -1.33
C PRO A 88 6.48 0.55 -0.74
N LEU A 89 6.61 0.52 0.58
CA LEU A 89 7.88 0.14 1.22
C LEU A 89 8.24 -1.31 0.94
N ARG A 90 7.27 -2.23 0.97
CA ARG A 90 7.48 -3.62 0.58
C ARG A 90 8.00 -3.72 -0.85
N SER A 91 7.37 -3.02 -1.79
CA SER A 91 7.81 -2.99 -3.18
C SER A 91 9.24 -2.47 -3.33
N HIS A 92 9.60 -1.39 -2.65
CA HIS A 92 10.95 -0.83 -2.63
C HIS A 92 11.98 -1.79 -2.04
N ILE A 93 11.68 -2.42 -0.91
CA ILE A 93 12.57 -3.37 -0.25
C ILE A 93 12.87 -4.56 -1.17
N PHE A 94 11.85 -5.11 -1.82
CA PHE A 94 12.05 -6.18 -2.78
C PHE A 94 12.91 -5.74 -3.96
N HIS A 95 12.73 -4.53 -4.47
CA HIS A 95 13.56 -3.99 -5.53
C HIS A 95 15.02 -3.85 -5.10
N LEU A 96 15.27 -3.25 -3.94
CA LEU A 96 16.63 -3.07 -3.41
C LEU A 96 17.37 -4.39 -3.24
N PHE A 97 16.75 -5.41 -2.67
CA PHE A 97 17.42 -6.66 -2.38
C PHE A 97 17.37 -7.67 -3.53
N HIS A 98 16.27 -7.74 -4.28
CA HIS A 98 16.13 -8.69 -5.38
C HIS A 98 16.77 -8.20 -6.68
N THR A 99 16.56 -6.93 -7.03
CA THR A 99 17.03 -6.37 -8.32
C THR A 99 18.38 -5.69 -8.18
N GLU A 100 18.51 -4.72 -7.28
CA GLU A 100 19.73 -3.94 -7.12
C GLU A 100 20.82 -4.70 -6.33
N LYS A 101 20.46 -5.76 -5.61
CA LYS A 101 21.40 -6.51 -4.73
C LYS A 101 22.16 -5.58 -3.79
N THR A 102 21.46 -4.61 -3.24
CA THR A 102 22.08 -3.53 -2.46
C THR A 102 22.83 -4.06 -1.24
N THR A 103 23.97 -3.44 -0.96
CA THR A 103 24.74 -3.65 0.27
C THR A 103 24.51 -2.55 1.30
N ARG A 104 23.65 -1.56 0.98
CA ARG A 104 23.29 -0.49 1.91
C ARG A 104 22.55 -1.05 3.10
N LYS A 105 22.73 -0.41 4.25
CA LYS A 105 21.86 -0.68 5.41
C LYS A 105 20.46 -0.13 5.12
N VAL A 106 19.45 -0.98 5.31
CA VAL A 106 18.04 -0.65 5.06
C VAL A 106 17.19 -1.11 6.25
N PRO A 107 17.34 -0.47 7.43
CA PRO A 107 16.47 -0.79 8.56
C PRO A 107 15.03 -0.43 8.27
N ASN A 108 14.13 -1.33 8.66
CA ASN A 108 12.70 -1.20 8.45
C ASN A 108 11.99 -1.13 9.80
N TYR A 109 11.16 -0.12 9.96
CA TYR A 109 10.37 0.09 11.16
C TYR A 109 8.89 0.04 10.82
N PHE A 110 8.15 -0.72 11.61
CA PHE A 110 6.70 -0.84 11.47
C PHE A 110 6.00 -0.15 12.64
N VAL A 111 5.08 0.76 12.31
CA VAL A 111 4.26 1.45 13.33
C VAL A 111 2.95 0.69 13.51
N ARG A 112 2.74 0.16 14.72
CA ARG A 112 1.51 -0.49 15.14
C ARG A 112 0.99 0.12 16.43
N ASN A 113 -0.26 0.52 16.46
CA ASN A 113 -0.90 1.13 17.64
C ASN A 113 -0.10 2.31 18.24
N GLY A 114 0.50 3.14 17.39
CA GLY A 114 1.32 4.27 17.83
C GLY A 114 2.71 3.91 18.34
N MET A 115 3.06 2.63 18.41
CA MET A 115 4.39 2.18 18.80
C MET A 115 5.22 1.82 17.56
N LEU A 116 6.49 2.19 17.60
CA LEU A 116 7.47 1.85 16.58
C LEU A 116 8.10 0.49 16.92
N ALA A 117 7.91 -0.50 16.06
CA ALA A 117 8.61 -1.77 16.14
C ALA A 117 9.78 -1.75 15.15
N GLY A 118 10.99 -1.93 15.64
CA GLY A 118 12.17 -2.10 14.81
C GLY A 118 12.27 -3.49 14.19
N PRO A 119 13.28 -3.72 13.33
CA PRO A 119 13.62 -5.06 12.89
C PRO A 119 13.95 -5.93 14.10
N PRO A 120 13.65 -7.24 14.05
CA PRO A 120 14.10 -8.15 15.12
C PRO A 120 15.63 -8.07 15.23
N GLU A 121 16.11 -8.03 16.43
CA GLU A 121 17.55 -8.14 16.67
C GLU A 121 18.02 -9.50 16.13
N LEU A 122 19.02 -9.47 15.24
CA LEU A 122 19.64 -10.65 14.66
C LEU A 122 20.62 -11.26 15.66
#